data_3578583d85e35c45106d740b258f0a83
#
_entry.id   3578583d85e35c45106d740b258f0a83
#
_cell.length_a   1.000
_cell.length_b   1.000
_cell.length_c   1.000
_cell.angle_alpha   90.00
_cell.angle_beta   90.00
_cell.angle_gamma   90.00
#
_symmetry.space_group_name_H-M   'P 1'
#
loop_
_entity.id
_entity.type
_entity.pdbx_description
1 polymer ?
#
loop_
_entity_poly.entity_id
_entity_poly.type
_entity_poly.pdbx_seq_one_letter_code
_entity_poly.pdbx_strand_id
1 'polypeptide(L)'
;MIIKAFFEQIRKPSKNVSLNRQIVITLGIILLGFLLGVFQKWIDGTGSSILPMILQQLDIGNYFGRLAIWILLATIISVYSESPLRAAINTFFFFISMLAGYYLYCNYILGFLPRTYMIMWIVIAFASFFMAYICWYAKGEGIIAIFISSMIMGVLLAQAFNLNFTQGFYMYYFLEVITWLISVMLLRRKPKE
;
A
#
# COMPACT_ATOMS: atom_id res chain seq x y z
N MET A 1 -14.94 22.83 -15.61
CA MET A 1 -13.75 23.72 -15.53
C MET A 1 -13.38 24.05 -14.09
N ILE A 2 -14.31 24.45 -13.23
CA ILE A 2 -14.08 24.83 -11.81
C ILE A 2 -13.48 23.69 -10.96
N ILE A 3 -13.99 22.48 -11.06
CA ILE A 3 -13.52 21.33 -10.27
C ILE A 3 -12.06 20.99 -10.57
N LYS A 4 -11.66 21.03 -11.85
CA LYS A 4 -10.27 20.75 -12.25
C LYS A 4 -9.31 21.83 -11.71
N ALA A 5 -9.70 23.09 -11.80
CA ALA A 5 -8.93 24.20 -11.25
C ALA A 5 -8.74 24.09 -9.73
N PHE A 6 -9.77 23.67 -8.99
CA PHE A 6 -9.71 23.43 -7.57
C PHE A 6 -8.68 22.33 -7.19
N PHE A 7 -8.71 21.18 -7.86
CA PHE A 7 -7.74 20.12 -7.61
C PHE A 7 -6.30 20.48 -8.01
N GLU A 8 -6.12 21.27 -9.06
CA GLU A 8 -4.80 21.77 -9.48
C GLU A 8 -4.21 22.79 -8.48
N GLN A 9 -5.03 23.44 -7.64
CA GLN A 9 -4.54 24.26 -6.54
C GLN A 9 -3.93 23.43 -5.41
N ILE A 10 -4.41 22.21 -5.19
CA ILE A 10 -3.87 21.32 -4.16
C ILE A 10 -2.52 20.73 -4.62
N ARG A 11 -2.50 20.17 -5.82
CA ARG A 11 -1.28 19.60 -6.42
C ARG A 11 -1.38 19.58 -7.94
N LYS A 12 -0.33 20.04 -8.62
CA LYS A 12 -0.25 20.02 -10.08
C LYS A 12 0.39 18.73 -10.57
N PRO A 13 -0.19 18.06 -11.59
CA PRO A 13 0.45 16.93 -12.25
C PRO A 13 1.75 17.34 -12.94
N SER A 14 2.72 16.44 -13.02
CA SER A 14 3.95 16.65 -13.78
C SER A 14 3.66 16.68 -15.28
N LYS A 15 4.11 17.73 -15.99
CA LYS A 15 3.74 17.98 -17.39
C LYS A 15 4.62 17.25 -18.43
N ASN A 16 5.81 16.76 -18.07
CA ASN A 16 6.85 16.39 -19.04
C ASN A 16 7.36 14.95 -18.91
N VAL A 17 6.49 13.99 -18.64
CA VAL A 17 6.93 12.60 -18.57
C VAL A 17 6.55 11.88 -19.85
N SER A 18 7.55 11.32 -20.55
CA SER A 18 7.33 10.57 -21.78
C SER A 18 6.46 9.33 -21.52
N LEU A 19 5.63 8.96 -22.50
CA LEU A 19 4.78 7.78 -22.41
C LEU A 19 5.59 6.50 -22.15
N ASN A 20 6.74 6.35 -22.79
CA ASN A 20 7.61 5.19 -22.62
C ASN A 20 8.07 5.06 -21.17
N ARG A 21 8.47 6.16 -20.51
CA ARG A 21 8.86 6.13 -19.11
C ARG A 21 7.69 5.72 -18.21
N GLN A 22 6.49 6.20 -18.50
CA GLN A 22 5.29 5.83 -17.74
C GLN A 22 4.98 4.33 -17.87
N ILE A 23 5.11 3.76 -19.07
CA ILE A 23 4.91 2.33 -19.31
C ILE A 23 5.96 1.51 -18.54
N VAL A 24 7.23 1.89 -18.62
CA VAL A 24 8.33 1.18 -17.92
C VAL A 24 8.11 1.19 -16.41
N ILE A 25 7.70 2.32 -15.83
CA ILE A 25 7.38 2.41 -14.39
C ILE A 25 6.21 1.48 -14.04
N THR A 26 5.13 1.49 -14.83
CA THR A 26 3.97 0.62 -14.58
C THR A 26 4.35 -0.85 -14.68
N LEU A 27 5.16 -1.25 -15.67
CA LEU A 27 5.64 -2.63 -15.80
C LEU A 27 6.53 -3.03 -14.61
N GLY A 28 7.41 -2.14 -14.14
CA GLY A 28 8.21 -2.37 -12.93
C GLY A 28 7.33 -2.57 -11.67
N ILE A 29 6.26 -1.78 -11.54
CA ILE A 29 5.28 -1.90 -10.44
C ILE A 29 4.51 -3.22 -10.52
N ILE A 30 4.11 -3.66 -11.71
CA ILE A 30 3.46 -4.95 -11.94
C ILE A 30 4.39 -6.09 -11.53
N LEU A 31 5.65 -6.06 -11.98
CA LEU A 31 6.64 -7.07 -11.61
C LEU A 31 6.88 -7.11 -10.09
N LEU A 32 7.03 -5.93 -9.47
CA LEU A 32 7.20 -5.83 -8.02
C LEU A 32 5.99 -6.41 -7.27
N GLY A 33 4.77 -6.05 -7.68
CA GLY A 33 3.54 -6.58 -7.09
C GLY A 33 3.48 -8.10 -7.18
N PHE A 34 3.72 -8.65 -8.37
CA PHE A 34 3.72 -10.10 -8.60
C PHE A 34 4.72 -10.83 -7.69
N LEU A 35 5.97 -10.36 -7.65
CA LEU A 35 7.01 -10.96 -6.81
C LEU A 35 6.67 -10.88 -5.31
N LEU A 36 6.12 -9.75 -4.86
CA LEU A 36 5.67 -9.61 -3.47
C LEU A 36 4.49 -10.53 -3.14
N GLY A 37 3.58 -10.77 -4.08
CA GLY A 37 2.48 -11.73 -3.89
C GLY A 37 2.97 -13.16 -3.75
N VAL A 38 3.90 -13.59 -4.60
CA VAL A 38 4.57 -14.90 -4.48
C VAL A 38 5.32 -15.01 -3.15
N PHE A 39 6.10 -14.00 -2.80
CA PHE A 39 6.88 -13.94 -1.57
C PHE A 39 6.00 -14.01 -0.32
N GLN A 40 4.91 -13.24 -0.29
CA GLN A 40 3.95 -13.26 0.80
C GLN A 40 3.38 -14.67 1.00
N LYS A 41 2.96 -15.34 -0.09
CA LYS A 41 2.40 -16.69 0.04
C LYS A 41 3.45 -17.72 0.42
N TRP A 42 4.66 -17.57 -0.05
CA TRP A 42 5.77 -18.42 0.36
C TRP A 42 6.03 -18.31 1.87
N ILE A 43 6.12 -17.09 2.43
CA ILE A 43 6.30 -16.87 3.87
C ILE A 43 5.11 -17.42 4.68
N ASP A 44 3.88 -17.14 4.22
CA ASP A 44 2.65 -17.61 4.86
C ASP A 44 2.55 -19.15 4.92
N GLY A 45 3.12 -19.84 3.91
CA GLY A 45 3.20 -21.30 3.86
C GLY A 45 4.41 -21.90 4.59
N THR A 46 5.39 -21.06 4.96
CA THR A 46 6.61 -21.52 5.63
C THR A 46 6.37 -21.57 7.14
N GLY A 47 6.44 -22.76 7.74
CA GLY A 47 6.26 -22.91 9.19
C GLY A 47 7.26 -22.06 9.97
N SER A 48 6.84 -21.50 11.09
CA SER A 48 7.68 -20.64 11.95
C SER A 48 9.01 -21.29 12.34
N SER A 49 9.05 -22.62 12.46
CA SER A 49 10.26 -23.39 12.81
C SER A 49 11.35 -23.38 11.73
N ILE A 50 11.04 -23.05 10.47
CA ILE A 50 11.97 -23.04 9.35
C ILE A 50 12.58 -21.65 9.13
N LEU A 51 11.90 -20.61 9.59
CA LEU A 51 12.38 -19.23 9.46
C LEU A 51 13.54 -18.96 10.42
N PRO A 52 14.57 -18.18 10.03
CA PRO A 52 15.58 -17.69 10.95
C PRO A 52 14.97 -17.02 12.18
N MET A 53 15.56 -17.21 13.36
CA MET A 53 15.04 -16.74 14.64
C MET A 53 14.66 -15.25 14.63
N ILE A 54 15.45 -14.42 13.94
CA ILE A 54 15.17 -12.97 13.79
C ILE A 54 13.85 -12.72 13.06
N LEU A 55 13.57 -13.46 11.99
CA LEU A 55 12.33 -13.30 11.21
C LEU A 55 11.10 -13.81 11.98
N GLN A 56 11.29 -14.81 12.83
CA GLN A 56 10.25 -15.29 13.75
C GLN A 56 9.92 -14.22 14.80
N GLN A 57 10.94 -13.63 15.43
CA GLN A 57 10.76 -12.57 16.45
C GLN A 57 10.12 -11.31 15.88
N LEU A 58 10.39 -10.97 14.61
CA LEU A 58 9.79 -9.85 13.91
C LEU A 58 8.36 -10.13 13.42
N ASP A 59 7.86 -11.34 13.58
CA ASP A 59 6.51 -11.75 13.15
C ASP A 59 6.23 -11.46 11.66
N ILE A 60 7.24 -11.66 10.81
CA ILE A 60 7.21 -11.29 9.39
C ILE A 60 6.05 -11.97 8.64
N GLY A 61 5.75 -13.22 8.94
CA GLY A 61 4.65 -13.96 8.31
C GLY A 61 3.32 -13.24 8.50
N ASN A 62 3.00 -12.88 9.75
CA ASN A 62 1.77 -12.15 10.04
C ASN A 62 1.82 -10.69 9.56
N TYR A 63 3.00 -10.04 9.56
CA TYR A 63 3.14 -8.67 9.06
C TYR A 63 2.69 -8.52 7.61
N PHE A 64 3.08 -9.42 6.71
CA PHE A 64 2.61 -9.43 5.33
C PHE A 64 1.13 -9.86 5.19
N GLY A 65 0.57 -10.56 6.17
CA GLY A 65 -0.86 -10.87 6.25
C GLY A 65 -1.73 -9.67 6.68
N ARG A 66 -1.14 -8.66 7.32
CA ARG A 66 -1.84 -7.45 7.78
C ARG A 66 -1.81 -6.32 6.75
N LEU A 67 -2.67 -5.31 6.91
CA LEU A 67 -2.86 -4.26 5.91
C LEU A 67 -1.78 -3.17 5.90
N ALA A 68 -1.03 -2.98 6.99
CA ALA A 68 -0.14 -1.84 7.16
C ALA A 68 0.89 -1.68 6.04
N ILE A 69 1.63 -2.75 5.72
CA ILE A 69 2.65 -2.71 4.66
C ILE A 69 2.02 -2.40 3.28
N TRP A 70 0.83 -2.94 3.00
CA TRP A 70 0.14 -2.73 1.73
C TRP A 70 -0.38 -1.30 1.58
N ILE A 71 -0.87 -0.70 2.67
CA ILE A 71 -1.26 0.72 2.71
C ILE A 71 -0.03 1.60 2.50
N LEU A 72 1.11 1.29 3.13
CA LEU A 72 2.35 2.04 2.93
C LEU A 72 2.83 1.97 1.48
N LEU A 73 2.88 0.77 0.88
CA LEU A 73 3.31 0.59 -0.51
C LEU A 73 2.36 1.30 -1.48
N ALA A 74 1.04 1.18 -1.28
CA ALA A 74 0.05 1.91 -2.05
C ALA A 74 0.23 3.43 -1.92
N THR A 75 0.54 3.92 -0.71
CA THR A 75 0.82 5.35 -0.47
C THR A 75 2.08 5.79 -1.21
N ILE A 76 3.17 5.02 -1.15
CA ILE A 76 4.42 5.31 -1.88
C ILE A 76 4.15 5.38 -3.38
N ILE A 77 3.52 4.36 -3.95
CA ILE A 77 3.19 4.33 -5.39
C ILE A 77 2.34 5.54 -5.77
N SER A 78 1.33 5.87 -4.94
CA SER A 78 0.41 6.97 -5.22
C SER A 78 1.11 8.32 -5.19
N VAL A 79 1.82 8.64 -4.10
CA VAL A 79 2.39 9.99 -3.91
C VAL A 79 3.59 10.27 -4.82
N TYR A 80 4.28 9.25 -5.32
CA TYR A 80 5.37 9.39 -6.27
C TYR A 80 4.94 9.26 -7.74
N SER A 81 3.67 8.94 -8.00
CA SER A 81 3.12 8.98 -9.35
C SER A 81 3.01 10.42 -9.88
N GLU A 82 3.08 10.57 -11.19
CA GLU A 82 3.16 11.86 -11.89
C GLU A 82 1.82 12.62 -11.92
N SER A 83 0.72 11.88 -11.79
CA SER A 83 -0.64 12.44 -11.77
C SER A 83 -1.57 11.55 -10.94
N PRO A 84 -2.75 12.06 -10.51
CA PRO A 84 -3.69 11.27 -9.73
C PRO A 84 -4.23 10.04 -10.49
N LEU A 85 -4.44 10.18 -11.82
CA LEU A 85 -4.85 9.05 -12.64
C LEU A 85 -3.77 7.98 -12.74
N ARG A 86 -2.50 8.40 -12.87
CA ARG A 86 -1.36 7.45 -12.86
C ARG A 86 -1.19 6.78 -11.50
N ALA A 87 -1.41 7.50 -10.41
CA ALA A 87 -1.44 6.91 -9.07
C ALA A 87 -2.48 5.79 -8.98
N ALA A 88 -3.70 6.06 -9.44
CA ALA A 88 -4.78 5.10 -9.48
C ALA A 88 -4.45 3.85 -10.31
N ILE A 89 -3.95 4.05 -11.54
CA ILE A 89 -3.58 2.97 -12.46
C ILE A 89 -2.44 2.13 -11.88
N ASN A 90 -1.37 2.76 -11.44
CA ASN A 90 -0.18 2.06 -10.92
C ASN A 90 -0.51 1.25 -9.66
N THR A 91 -1.28 1.81 -8.72
CA THR A 91 -1.67 1.12 -7.49
C THR A 91 -2.63 -0.03 -7.77
N PHE A 92 -3.58 0.15 -8.69
CA PHE A 92 -4.49 -0.91 -9.12
C PHE A 92 -3.70 -2.09 -9.71
N PHE A 93 -2.82 -1.83 -10.67
CA PHE A 93 -2.01 -2.88 -11.28
C PHE A 93 -1.05 -3.54 -10.30
N PHE A 94 -0.51 -2.79 -9.33
CA PHE A 94 0.26 -3.35 -8.23
C PHE A 94 -0.53 -4.41 -7.47
N PHE A 95 -1.75 -4.09 -7.00
CA PHE A 95 -2.56 -5.05 -6.25
C PHE A 95 -3.05 -6.21 -7.10
N ILE A 96 -3.49 -5.98 -8.33
CA ILE A 96 -3.93 -7.07 -9.22
C ILE A 96 -2.77 -8.04 -9.50
N SER A 97 -1.58 -7.54 -9.78
CA SER A 97 -0.40 -8.39 -10.01
C SER A 97 0.04 -9.12 -8.74
N MET A 98 -0.05 -8.47 -7.58
CA MET A 98 0.21 -9.09 -6.28
C MET A 98 -0.77 -10.26 -6.02
N LEU A 99 -2.06 -10.05 -6.25
CA LEU A 99 -3.06 -11.11 -6.12
C LEU A 99 -2.80 -12.25 -7.12
N ALA A 100 -2.44 -11.92 -8.35
CA ALA A 100 -2.08 -12.93 -9.34
C ALA A 100 -0.90 -13.79 -8.84
N GLY A 101 0.19 -13.17 -8.37
CA GLY A 101 1.35 -13.90 -7.81
C GLY A 101 0.96 -14.80 -6.64
N TYR A 102 0.21 -14.25 -5.68
CA TYR A 102 -0.26 -14.99 -4.50
C TYR A 102 -1.13 -16.20 -4.87
N TYR A 103 -2.16 -16.01 -5.70
CA TYR A 103 -3.12 -17.07 -6.01
C TYR A 103 -2.60 -18.08 -7.06
N LEU A 104 -1.70 -17.67 -7.95
CA LEU A 104 -0.98 -18.61 -8.81
C LEU A 104 -0.09 -19.54 -7.96
N TYR A 105 0.60 -19.02 -6.96
CA TYR A 105 1.36 -19.84 -6.04
C TYR A 105 0.46 -20.81 -5.26
N CYS A 106 -0.69 -20.33 -4.73
CA CYS A 106 -1.66 -21.21 -4.07
C CYS A 106 -2.12 -22.36 -4.97
N ASN A 107 -2.50 -22.05 -6.21
CA ASN A 107 -3.06 -23.03 -7.12
C ASN A 107 -2.03 -24.03 -7.65
N TYR A 108 -0.87 -23.56 -8.12
CA TYR A 108 0.11 -24.41 -8.80
C TYR A 108 1.10 -25.08 -7.86
N ILE A 109 1.44 -24.45 -6.74
CA ILE A 109 2.44 -24.98 -5.80
C ILE A 109 1.76 -25.70 -4.63
N LEU A 110 0.70 -25.11 -4.06
CA LEU A 110 0.03 -25.68 -2.88
C LEU A 110 -1.22 -26.51 -3.22
N GLY A 111 -1.69 -26.48 -4.46
CA GLY A 111 -2.81 -27.30 -4.94
C GLY A 111 -4.18 -26.88 -4.40
N PHE A 112 -4.35 -25.65 -3.86
CA PHE A 112 -5.64 -25.17 -3.40
C PHE A 112 -5.89 -23.70 -3.77
N LEU A 113 -7.17 -23.30 -3.87
CA LEU A 113 -7.55 -21.93 -4.19
C LEU A 113 -8.65 -21.45 -3.22
N PRO A 114 -8.32 -20.52 -2.29
CA PRO A 114 -9.28 -19.97 -1.33
C PRO A 114 -10.16 -18.89 -1.97
N ARG A 115 -11.21 -19.32 -2.70
CA ARG A 115 -12.04 -18.44 -3.56
C ARG A 115 -12.70 -17.27 -2.82
N THR A 116 -13.20 -17.50 -1.60
CA THR A 116 -13.86 -16.44 -0.82
C THR A 116 -12.90 -15.28 -0.50
N TYR A 117 -11.71 -15.62 -0.01
CA TYR A 117 -10.68 -14.60 0.26
C TYR A 117 -10.20 -13.93 -1.01
N MET A 118 -10.08 -14.66 -2.11
CA MET A 118 -9.69 -14.09 -3.41
C MET A 118 -10.67 -13.01 -3.86
N ILE A 119 -11.98 -13.27 -3.80
CA ILE A 119 -13.01 -12.29 -4.19
C ILE A 119 -12.92 -11.04 -3.31
N MET A 120 -12.78 -11.20 -2.00
CA MET A 120 -12.64 -10.08 -1.06
C MET A 120 -11.44 -9.18 -1.43
N TRP A 121 -10.27 -9.78 -1.69
CA TRP A 121 -9.08 -9.04 -2.04
C TRP A 121 -9.17 -8.38 -3.43
N ILE A 122 -9.85 -9.00 -4.39
CA ILE A 122 -10.13 -8.39 -5.69
C ILE A 122 -10.99 -7.12 -5.50
N VAL A 123 -12.02 -7.15 -4.66
CA VAL A 123 -12.83 -5.96 -4.35
C VAL A 123 -11.96 -4.85 -3.74
N ILE A 124 -11.06 -5.20 -2.81
CA ILE A 124 -10.10 -4.25 -2.22
C ILE A 124 -9.17 -3.67 -3.29
N ALA A 125 -8.70 -4.49 -4.24
CA ALA A 125 -7.87 -4.01 -5.34
C ALA A 125 -8.61 -3.00 -6.23
N PHE A 126 -9.89 -3.22 -6.52
CA PHE A 126 -10.71 -2.22 -7.23
C PHE A 126 -10.92 -0.93 -6.42
N ALA A 127 -11.16 -1.05 -5.11
CA ALA A 127 -11.29 0.10 -4.22
C ALA A 127 -9.98 0.91 -4.15
N SER A 128 -8.82 0.24 -4.24
CA SER A 128 -7.51 0.88 -4.20
C SER A 128 -7.30 1.88 -5.34
N PHE A 129 -7.95 1.69 -6.50
CA PHE A 129 -7.92 2.63 -7.61
C PHE A 129 -8.41 4.02 -7.18
N PHE A 130 -9.56 4.09 -6.53
CA PHE A 130 -10.14 5.36 -6.07
C PHE A 130 -9.35 5.95 -4.90
N MET A 131 -8.94 5.08 -3.96
CA MET A 131 -8.15 5.51 -2.80
C MET A 131 -6.79 6.08 -3.22
N ALA A 132 -6.12 5.47 -4.20
CA ALA A 132 -4.84 5.95 -4.70
C ALA A 132 -4.97 7.29 -5.45
N TYR A 133 -6.07 7.50 -6.18
CA TYR A 133 -6.36 8.79 -6.80
C TYR A 133 -6.43 9.91 -5.76
N ILE A 134 -7.10 9.67 -4.65
CA ILE A 134 -7.21 10.62 -3.53
C ILE A 134 -5.87 10.76 -2.80
N CYS A 135 -5.20 9.64 -2.52
CA CYS A 135 -3.92 9.59 -1.82
C CYS A 135 -2.83 10.42 -2.51
N TRP A 136 -2.88 10.54 -3.83
CA TRP A 136 -1.93 11.36 -4.59
C TRP A 136 -1.89 12.81 -4.10
N TYR A 137 -3.01 13.37 -3.65
CA TYR A 137 -3.11 14.73 -3.13
C TYR A 137 -2.52 14.90 -1.73
N ALA A 138 -2.17 13.83 -1.01
CA ALA A 138 -1.57 13.90 0.32
C ALA A 138 -0.27 14.73 0.35
N LYS A 139 0.49 14.75 -0.76
CA LYS A 139 1.71 15.58 -0.92
C LYS A 139 1.44 16.95 -1.55
N GLY A 140 0.18 17.34 -1.65
CA GLY A 140 -0.21 18.67 -2.12
C GLY A 140 -0.12 19.75 -1.05
N GLU A 141 -0.70 20.92 -1.33
CA GLU A 141 -0.77 22.05 -0.43
C GLU A 141 -2.19 22.27 0.10
N GLY A 142 -2.32 23.02 1.20
CA GLY A 142 -3.60 23.40 1.78
C GLY A 142 -4.18 22.35 2.74
N ILE A 143 -5.36 22.69 3.29
CA ILE A 143 -6.01 21.91 4.37
C ILE A 143 -6.43 20.52 3.94
N ILE A 144 -6.82 20.35 2.68
CA ILE A 144 -7.26 19.05 2.13
C ILE A 144 -6.08 18.06 2.10
N ALA A 145 -4.92 18.51 1.67
CA ALA A 145 -3.74 17.67 1.65
C ALA A 145 -3.26 17.30 3.07
N ILE A 146 -3.43 18.23 4.05
CA ILE A 146 -3.19 17.94 5.48
C ILE A 146 -4.15 16.86 5.95
N PHE A 147 -5.42 17.01 5.65
CA PHE A 147 -6.45 16.05 6.06
C PHE A 147 -6.19 14.65 5.51
N ILE A 148 -5.90 14.53 4.20
CA ILE A 148 -5.59 13.24 3.55
C ILE A 148 -4.35 12.61 4.18
N SER A 149 -3.26 13.38 4.36
CA SER A 149 -2.03 12.85 4.96
C SER A 149 -2.22 12.43 6.40
N SER A 150 -3.01 13.18 7.20
CA SER A 150 -3.33 12.83 8.58
C SER A 150 -4.19 11.58 8.67
N MET A 151 -5.16 11.39 7.75
CA MET A 151 -5.94 10.15 7.68
C MET A 151 -5.07 8.94 7.38
N ILE A 152 -4.15 9.02 6.40
CA ILE A 152 -3.24 7.92 6.07
C ILE A 152 -2.38 7.57 7.28
N MET A 153 -1.76 8.57 7.91
CA MET A 153 -0.94 8.36 9.10
C MET A 153 -1.76 7.79 10.27
N GLY A 154 -3.00 8.26 10.45
CA GLY A 154 -3.91 7.76 11.48
C GLY A 154 -4.32 6.30 11.27
N VAL A 155 -4.61 5.90 10.04
CA VAL A 155 -4.92 4.49 9.71
C VAL A 155 -3.71 3.59 9.95
N LEU A 156 -2.51 4.00 9.55
CA LEU A 156 -1.28 3.24 9.81
C LEU A 156 -0.93 3.17 11.28
N LEU A 157 -1.18 4.25 12.04
CA LEU A 157 -1.04 4.24 13.49
C LEU A 157 -2.03 3.26 14.14
N ALA A 158 -3.29 3.25 13.70
CA ALA A 158 -4.31 2.32 14.19
C ALA A 158 -3.96 0.85 13.91
N GLN A 159 -3.25 0.56 12.82
CA GLN A 159 -2.73 -0.79 12.55
C GLN A 159 -1.59 -1.20 13.48
N ALA A 160 -0.81 -0.23 14.00
CA ALA A 160 0.27 -0.50 14.94
C ALA A 160 -0.25 -0.87 16.34
N PHE A 161 -1.48 -0.47 16.68
CA PHE A 161 -2.12 -0.77 17.96
C PHE A 161 -3.28 -1.74 17.76
N ASN A 162 -3.25 -2.86 18.48
CA ASN A 162 -4.41 -3.75 18.54
C ASN A 162 -5.41 -3.17 19.55
N LEU A 163 -6.40 -2.44 19.04
CA LEU A 163 -7.50 -1.89 19.83
C LEU A 163 -8.53 -2.98 20.12
N ASN A 164 -8.35 -3.70 21.21
CA ASN A 164 -9.39 -4.57 21.72
C ASN A 164 -10.27 -3.79 22.69
N PHE A 165 -11.49 -3.42 22.25
CA PHE A 165 -12.45 -2.65 23.04
C PHE A 165 -12.89 -3.37 24.35
N THR A 166 -12.68 -4.67 24.44
CA THR A 166 -13.05 -5.46 25.64
C THR A 166 -11.90 -5.65 26.61
N GLN A 167 -10.66 -5.59 26.15
CA GLN A 167 -9.45 -5.90 26.96
C GLN A 167 -8.47 -4.72 27.08
N GLY A 168 -8.76 -3.58 26.47
CA GLY A 168 -7.91 -2.40 26.50
C GLY A 168 -6.80 -2.39 25.42
N PHE A 169 -5.85 -1.46 25.58
CA PHE A 169 -4.67 -1.34 24.70
C PHE A 169 -3.70 -2.47 24.98
N TYR A 170 -3.57 -3.46 24.08
CA TYR A 170 -2.81 -4.64 24.46
C TYR A 170 -1.55 -4.95 23.66
N MET A 171 -1.35 -4.51 22.42
CA MET A 171 -0.11 -4.83 21.72
C MET A 171 0.22 -3.79 20.64
N TYR A 172 1.44 -3.28 20.64
CA TYR A 172 2.02 -2.66 19.49
C TYR A 172 2.73 -3.72 18.65
N TYR A 173 2.48 -3.71 17.35
CA TYR A 173 3.22 -4.54 16.42
C TYR A 173 4.44 -3.75 15.93
N PHE A 174 5.64 -4.25 16.22
CA PHE A 174 6.89 -3.52 15.98
C PHE A 174 7.08 -3.07 14.53
N LEU A 175 6.81 -3.94 13.57
CA LEU A 175 6.95 -3.62 12.15
C LEU A 175 5.89 -2.60 11.67
N GLU A 176 4.69 -2.63 12.23
CA GLU A 176 3.65 -1.64 11.93
C GLU A 176 4.01 -0.27 12.50
N VAL A 177 4.66 -0.21 13.65
CA VAL A 177 5.19 1.06 14.21
C VAL A 177 6.24 1.63 13.26
N ILE A 178 7.16 0.80 12.76
CA ILE A 178 8.16 1.24 11.77
C ILE A 178 7.45 1.72 10.49
N THR A 179 6.45 0.98 10.02
CA THR A 179 5.64 1.32 8.84
C THR A 179 4.97 2.68 9.01
N TRP A 180 4.40 2.93 10.19
CA TRP A 180 3.83 4.24 10.54
C TRP A 180 4.89 5.35 10.54
N LEU A 181 6.05 5.14 11.18
CA LEU A 181 7.15 6.11 11.18
C LEU A 181 7.64 6.44 9.78
N ILE A 182 7.77 5.44 8.91
CA ILE A 182 8.11 5.65 7.49
C ILE A 182 7.05 6.52 6.81
N SER A 183 5.76 6.29 7.09
CA SER A 183 4.68 7.10 6.50
C SER A 183 4.73 8.55 6.97
N VAL A 184 5.07 8.81 8.24
CA VAL A 184 5.26 10.16 8.77
C VAL A 184 6.41 10.86 8.06
N MET A 185 7.55 10.17 7.90
CA MET A 185 8.71 10.71 7.15
C MET A 185 8.37 10.99 5.69
N LEU A 186 7.65 10.06 5.05
CA LEU A 186 7.23 10.15 3.66
C LEU A 186 6.28 11.34 3.42
N LEU A 187 5.30 11.53 4.30
CA LEU A 187 4.26 12.57 4.17
C LEU A 187 4.63 13.88 4.84
N ARG A 188 5.78 13.93 5.54
CA ARG A 188 6.29 15.15 6.14
C ARG A 188 6.42 16.24 5.07
N ARG A 189 5.94 17.42 5.39
CA ARG A 189 6.10 18.63 4.57
C ARG A 189 7.46 19.25 4.86
N LYS A 190 8.14 19.74 3.82
CA LYS A 190 9.26 20.65 4.02
C LYS A 190 8.71 21.97 4.57
N PRO A 191 9.37 22.59 5.57
CA PRO A 191 9.06 23.97 5.94
C PRO A 191 9.15 24.83 4.66
N LYS A 192 8.24 25.78 4.50
CA LYS A 192 8.40 26.81 3.47
C LYS A 192 9.54 27.72 3.96
N GLU A 193 10.65 27.74 3.22
CA GLU A 193 11.67 28.75 3.36
C GLU A 193 11.12 30.10 2.94
#